data_1f254157a39e3f8d6d33092911237168
#
_entry.id   1f254157a39e3f8d6d33092911237168
#
_cell.length_a   1.000
_cell.length_b   1.000
_cell.length_c   1.000
_cell.angle_alpha   90.00
_cell.angle_beta   90.00
_cell.angle_gamma   90.00
#
_symmetry.space_group_name_H-M   'P 1'
#
loop_
_entity.id
_entity.type
_entity.pdbx_description
1 polymer ?
#
loop_
_entity_poly.entity_id
_entity_poly.type
_entity_poly.pdbx_seq_one_letter_code
_entity_poly.pdbx_strand_id
1 'polypeptide(L)'
;MRVKRKSVDMAEGDMTPMIDMTFQLIAFFMVLINFAQTEANDHVVLPNSQLVKPPEAPLEAPIILHVAADGRIYVGGDDYTAETLRLGLDRELAVIRGEGKTPADANVVIRGHKDCAAGEIQEIVRVCQDSQLVNFALRVKEDKS
;
A
#
# COMPACT_ATOMS: atom_id res chain seq x y z
N MET A 1 -58.52 -53.28 24.55
CA MET A 1 -57.69 -52.63 23.52
C MET A 1 -56.58 -51.80 24.21
N ARG A 2 -55.37 -52.29 24.18
CA ARG A 2 -54.21 -51.50 24.67
C ARG A 2 -53.77 -50.58 23.56
N VAL A 3 -54.04 -49.29 23.70
CA VAL A 3 -53.48 -48.28 22.85
C VAL A 3 -51.99 -48.15 23.20
N LYS A 4 -51.14 -48.67 22.33
CA LYS A 4 -49.69 -48.46 22.42
C LYS A 4 -49.40 -47.00 22.15
N ARG A 5 -49.16 -46.23 23.19
CA ARG A 5 -48.61 -44.87 23.02
C ARG A 5 -47.27 -45.03 22.34
N LYS A 6 -47.21 -44.68 21.10
CA LYS A 6 -45.98 -44.46 20.38
C LYS A 6 -45.33 -43.25 21.06
N SER A 7 -44.27 -43.48 21.84
CA SER A 7 -43.45 -42.39 22.30
C SER A 7 -42.94 -41.68 21.06
N VAL A 8 -43.40 -40.48 20.86
CA VAL A 8 -42.74 -39.60 19.90
C VAL A 8 -41.39 -39.32 20.48
N ASP A 9 -40.36 -40.03 20.00
CA ASP A 9 -39.00 -39.57 20.15
C ASP A 9 -38.99 -38.15 19.62
N MET A 10 -39.01 -37.19 20.53
CA MET A 10 -38.62 -35.82 20.16
C MET A 10 -37.19 -35.95 19.71
N ALA A 11 -37.01 -36.01 18.38
CA ALA A 11 -35.71 -35.87 17.79
C ALA A 11 -35.07 -34.63 18.42
N GLU A 12 -34.12 -34.84 19.31
CA GLU A 12 -33.26 -33.74 19.76
C GLU A 12 -32.73 -33.11 18.51
N GLY A 13 -33.17 -31.89 18.23
CA GLY A 13 -32.73 -31.17 17.04
C GLY A 13 -31.21 -31.17 17.06
N ASP A 14 -30.62 -31.79 16.08
CA ASP A 14 -29.18 -31.80 15.93
C ASP A 14 -28.74 -30.35 15.64
N MET A 15 -28.07 -29.72 16.61
CA MET A 15 -27.55 -28.36 16.51
C MET A 15 -26.20 -28.28 15.81
N THR A 16 -25.62 -29.41 15.46
CA THR A 16 -24.30 -29.50 14.81
C THR A 16 -24.22 -28.68 13.52
N PRO A 17 -25.21 -28.70 12.59
CA PRO A 17 -25.17 -27.85 11.41
C PRO A 17 -25.20 -26.35 11.73
N MET A 18 -25.93 -25.96 12.78
CA MET A 18 -25.98 -24.56 13.22
C MET A 18 -24.64 -24.10 13.80
N ILE A 19 -23.98 -24.93 14.57
CA ILE A 19 -22.66 -24.68 15.12
C ILE A 19 -21.62 -24.56 13.98
N ASP A 20 -21.70 -25.43 12.99
CA ASP A 20 -20.82 -25.42 11.82
C ASP A 20 -21.00 -24.13 11.01
N MET A 21 -22.23 -23.70 10.75
CA MET A 21 -22.49 -22.43 10.08
C MET A 21 -21.92 -21.23 10.85
N THR A 22 -22.06 -21.21 12.15
CA THR A 22 -21.50 -20.18 13.02
C THR A 22 -19.96 -20.21 12.98
N PHE A 23 -19.37 -21.40 13.01
CA PHE A 23 -17.93 -21.58 12.91
C PHE A 23 -17.39 -21.09 11.56
N GLN A 24 -18.03 -21.43 10.45
CA GLN A 24 -17.65 -20.95 9.12
C GLN A 24 -17.74 -19.43 9.02
N LEU A 25 -18.77 -18.82 9.61
CA LEU A 25 -18.90 -17.37 9.65
C LEU A 25 -17.77 -16.71 10.42
N ILE A 26 -17.42 -17.25 11.58
CA ILE A 26 -16.28 -16.76 12.39
C ILE A 26 -14.97 -16.93 11.64
N ALA A 27 -14.72 -18.07 11.02
CA ALA A 27 -13.53 -18.33 10.22
C ALA A 27 -13.43 -17.37 9.04
N PHE A 28 -14.54 -17.08 8.37
CA PHE A 28 -14.60 -16.11 7.28
C PHE A 28 -14.23 -14.71 7.73
N PHE A 29 -14.81 -14.23 8.82
CA PHE A 29 -14.46 -12.92 9.39
C PHE A 29 -13.02 -12.86 9.86
N MET A 30 -12.47 -13.93 10.41
CA MET A 30 -11.08 -14.00 10.83
C MET A 30 -10.13 -13.84 9.64
N VAL A 31 -10.43 -14.48 8.51
CA VAL A 31 -9.68 -14.34 7.27
C VAL A 31 -9.78 -12.90 6.74
N LEU A 32 -10.97 -12.31 6.73
CA LEU A 32 -11.16 -10.91 6.30
C LEU A 32 -10.37 -9.91 7.16
N ILE A 33 -10.36 -10.11 8.47
CA ILE A 33 -9.59 -9.25 9.39
C ILE A 33 -8.09 -9.37 9.11
N ASN A 34 -7.59 -10.57 8.85
CA ASN A 34 -6.19 -10.77 8.50
C ASN A 34 -5.82 -10.07 7.18
N PHE A 35 -6.68 -10.13 6.17
CA PHE A 35 -6.47 -9.37 4.93
C PHE A 35 -6.49 -7.87 5.16
N ALA A 36 -7.43 -7.38 5.93
CA ALA A 36 -7.52 -5.96 6.28
C ALA A 36 -6.28 -5.48 7.05
N GLN A 37 -5.73 -6.29 7.94
CA GLN A 37 -4.49 -5.97 8.65
C GLN A 37 -3.27 -6.01 7.73
N THR A 38 -3.23 -6.91 6.75
CA THR A 38 -2.15 -6.96 5.77
C THR A 38 -2.17 -5.70 4.89
N GLU A 39 -3.34 -5.26 4.47
CA GLU A 39 -3.49 -3.99 3.75
C GLU A 39 -3.18 -2.78 4.64
N ALA A 40 -3.53 -2.83 5.93
CA ALA A 40 -3.24 -1.76 6.87
C ALA A 40 -1.74 -1.64 7.20
N ASN A 41 -0.98 -2.72 7.12
CA ASN A 41 0.47 -2.68 7.29
C ASN A 41 1.19 -2.08 6.07
N ASP A 42 0.54 -2.03 4.91
CA ASP A 42 0.99 -1.27 3.76
C ASP A 42 0.72 0.23 3.90
N HIS A 43 0.00 0.64 4.94
CA HIS A 43 -0.03 2.01 5.35
C HIS A 43 1.29 2.37 6.05
N VAL A 44 2.30 2.66 5.26
CA VAL A 44 3.33 3.59 5.70
C VAL A 44 2.55 4.84 6.11
N VAL A 45 2.35 5.01 7.42
CA VAL A 45 1.79 6.24 7.95
C VAL A 45 2.82 7.33 7.65
N LEU A 46 2.68 7.92 6.49
CA LEU A 46 3.34 9.17 6.18
C LEU A 46 2.71 10.19 7.12
N PRO A 47 3.47 10.76 8.06
CA PRO A 47 2.93 11.81 8.91
C PRO A 47 2.43 12.94 8.00
N ASN A 48 1.13 13.20 8.03
CA ASN A 48 0.45 14.26 7.29
C ASN A 48 0.40 14.18 5.76
N SER A 49 0.50 13.00 5.17
CA SER A 49 -0.02 12.89 3.82
C SER A 49 -1.55 12.92 3.91
N GLN A 50 -2.12 14.07 3.66
CA GLN A 50 -3.48 14.11 3.17
C GLN A 50 -3.52 13.11 2.03
N LEU A 51 -4.33 12.06 2.18
CA LEU A 51 -4.64 11.12 1.11
C LEU A 51 -5.04 11.94 -0.10
N VAL A 52 -4.06 12.20 -0.92
CA VAL A 52 -4.30 12.81 -2.21
C VAL A 52 -5.10 11.76 -2.96
N LYS A 53 -6.37 12.04 -3.21
CA LYS A 53 -7.15 11.31 -4.21
C LYS A 53 -6.23 11.11 -5.40
N PRO A 54 -6.20 9.92 -6.02
CA PRO A 54 -5.42 9.76 -7.24
C PRO A 54 -5.77 10.94 -8.15
N PRO A 55 -4.79 11.74 -8.57
CA PRO A 55 -5.10 12.93 -9.35
C PRO A 55 -5.72 12.49 -10.66
N GLU A 56 -6.95 12.89 -10.88
CA GLU A 56 -7.65 12.73 -12.16
C GLU A 56 -7.03 13.62 -13.24
N ALA A 57 -6.21 14.58 -12.84
CA ALA A 57 -5.48 15.49 -13.71
C ALA A 57 -4.05 14.98 -13.95
N PRO A 58 -3.46 15.27 -15.12
CA PRO A 58 -2.05 15.00 -15.36
C PRO A 58 -1.19 15.71 -14.30
N LEU A 59 -0.27 14.98 -13.70
CA LEU A 59 0.62 15.51 -12.68
C LEU A 59 1.51 16.59 -13.30
N GLU A 60 1.48 17.78 -12.73
CA GLU A 60 2.43 18.83 -13.11
C GLU A 60 3.82 18.49 -12.53
N ALA A 61 4.85 18.59 -13.37
CA ALA A 61 6.25 18.32 -13.01
C ALA A 61 6.46 17.00 -12.23
N PRO A 62 6.12 15.81 -12.81
CA PRO A 62 6.29 14.55 -12.12
C PRO A 62 7.76 14.15 -12.04
N ILE A 63 8.24 13.85 -10.83
CA ILE A 63 9.52 13.18 -10.61
C ILE A 63 9.22 11.71 -10.37
N ILE A 64 9.64 10.84 -11.26
CA ILE A 64 9.37 9.41 -11.16
C ILE A 64 10.60 8.69 -10.60
N LEU A 65 10.43 8.06 -9.44
CA LEU A 65 11.44 7.26 -8.78
C LEU A 65 11.07 5.78 -8.93
N HIS A 66 11.89 5.02 -9.64
CA HIS A 66 11.73 3.57 -9.72
C HIS A 66 12.65 2.91 -8.70
N VAL A 67 12.07 2.18 -7.77
CA VAL A 67 12.81 1.45 -6.74
C VAL A 67 12.83 -0.04 -7.09
N ALA A 68 14.01 -0.56 -7.35
CA ALA A 68 14.21 -1.97 -7.65
C ALA A 68 14.22 -2.81 -6.36
N ALA A 69 14.06 -4.12 -6.49
CA ALA A 69 14.08 -5.06 -5.37
C ALA A 69 15.43 -5.09 -4.62
N ASP A 70 16.50 -4.70 -5.27
CA ASP A 70 17.86 -4.62 -4.71
C ASP A 70 18.17 -3.30 -3.98
N GLY A 71 17.19 -2.38 -3.89
CA GLY A 71 17.34 -1.08 -3.27
C GLY A 71 17.90 0.01 -4.18
N ARG A 72 18.17 -0.26 -5.45
CA ARG A 72 18.58 0.75 -6.41
C ARG A 72 17.40 1.61 -6.83
N ILE A 73 17.68 2.89 -6.98
CA ILE A 73 16.70 3.90 -7.32
C ILE A 73 17.07 4.50 -8.67
N TYR A 74 16.14 4.43 -9.62
CA TYR A 74 16.33 5.01 -10.94
C TYR A 74 15.55 6.30 -11.06
N VAL A 75 16.24 7.38 -11.38
CA VAL A 75 15.68 8.72 -11.58
C VAL A 75 16.25 9.30 -12.86
N GLY A 76 15.37 9.71 -13.77
CA GLY A 76 15.79 10.37 -15.00
C GLY A 76 16.69 9.54 -15.92
N GLY A 77 16.74 8.21 -15.74
CA GLY A 77 17.58 7.29 -16.49
C GLY A 77 18.91 6.91 -15.85
N ASP A 78 19.27 7.55 -14.75
CA ASP A 78 20.45 7.24 -13.95
C ASP A 78 20.08 6.43 -12.70
N ASP A 79 21.00 5.61 -12.23
CA ASP A 79 20.83 4.81 -11.02
C ASP A 79 21.50 5.50 -9.81
N TYR A 80 20.79 5.47 -8.70
CA TYR A 80 21.22 6.04 -7.43
C TYR A 80 21.00 5.05 -6.29
N THR A 81 21.77 5.23 -5.22
CA THR A 81 21.49 4.60 -3.93
C THR A 81 20.76 5.59 -3.02
N ALA A 82 20.24 5.13 -1.88
CA ALA A 82 19.62 6.02 -0.90
C ALA A 82 20.52 7.19 -0.48
N GLU A 83 21.84 6.97 -0.43
CA GLU A 83 22.82 7.98 -0.08
C GLU A 83 23.05 9.02 -1.20
N THR A 84 23.02 8.58 -2.45
CA THR A 84 23.28 9.41 -3.63
C THR A 84 22.03 9.99 -4.27
N LEU A 85 20.85 9.56 -3.82
CA LEU A 85 19.55 10.00 -4.34
C LEU A 85 19.39 11.51 -4.30
N ARG A 86 19.94 12.16 -3.26
CA ARG A 86 19.89 13.62 -3.12
C ARG A 86 20.48 14.36 -4.33
N LEU A 87 21.58 13.83 -4.89
CA LEU A 87 22.20 14.41 -6.09
C LEU A 87 21.27 14.31 -7.31
N GLY A 88 20.60 13.18 -7.46
CA GLY A 88 19.61 12.98 -8.51
C GLY A 88 18.41 13.90 -8.38
N LEU A 89 17.91 14.05 -7.16
CA LEU A 89 16.81 14.98 -6.86
C LEU A 89 17.19 16.44 -7.09
N ASP A 90 18.38 16.86 -6.69
CA ASP A 90 18.86 18.23 -6.92
C ASP A 90 18.95 18.55 -8.41
N ARG A 91 19.33 17.56 -9.24
CA ARG A 91 19.34 17.69 -10.69
C ARG A 91 17.94 17.87 -11.25
N GLU A 92 16.99 17.05 -10.83
CA GLU A 92 15.59 17.14 -11.26
C GLU A 92 14.95 18.47 -10.79
N LEU A 93 15.26 18.89 -9.57
CA LEU A 93 14.80 20.17 -9.04
C LEU A 93 15.38 21.35 -9.80
N ALA A 94 16.62 21.28 -10.27
CA ALA A 94 17.22 22.31 -11.10
C ALA A 94 16.45 22.46 -12.43
N VAL A 95 16.03 21.37 -13.04
CA VAL A 95 15.19 21.38 -14.26
C VAL A 95 13.82 22.04 -13.96
N ILE A 96 13.19 21.65 -12.86
CA ILE A 96 11.88 22.18 -12.44
C ILE A 96 11.97 23.70 -12.16
N ARG A 97 13.04 24.14 -11.50
CA ARG A 97 13.29 25.58 -11.28
C ARG A 97 13.54 26.33 -12.58
N GLY A 98 14.21 25.71 -13.54
CA GLY A 98 14.41 26.25 -14.88
C GLY A 98 13.09 26.45 -15.65
N GLU A 99 12.06 25.67 -15.35
CA GLU A 99 10.70 25.81 -15.89
C GLU A 99 9.83 26.84 -15.13
N GLY A 100 10.39 27.48 -14.10
CA GLY A 100 9.69 28.48 -13.28
C GLY A 100 8.76 27.89 -12.23
N LYS A 101 8.89 26.62 -11.92
CA LYS A 101 8.12 25.92 -10.89
C LYS A 101 8.92 25.83 -9.58
N THR A 102 8.20 25.73 -8.47
CA THR A 102 8.80 25.54 -7.14
C THR A 102 8.91 24.05 -6.78
N PRO A 103 9.81 23.66 -5.88
CA PRO A 103 9.87 22.28 -5.39
C PRO A 103 8.55 21.79 -4.77
N ALA A 104 7.76 22.71 -4.21
CA ALA A 104 6.44 22.38 -3.65
C ALA A 104 5.40 22.01 -4.72
N ASP A 105 5.58 22.45 -5.96
CA ASP A 105 4.69 22.14 -7.08
C ASP A 105 5.05 20.78 -7.73
N ALA A 106 6.22 20.23 -7.41
CA ALA A 106 6.67 18.95 -7.94
C ALA A 106 5.91 17.80 -7.28
N ASN A 107 5.52 16.82 -8.09
CA ASN A 107 4.88 15.61 -7.64
C ASN A 107 5.85 14.44 -7.76
N VAL A 108 6.18 13.80 -6.64
CA VAL A 108 7.06 12.63 -6.61
C VAL A 108 6.22 11.37 -6.71
N VAL A 109 6.44 10.58 -7.75
CA VAL A 109 5.81 9.28 -7.92
C VAL A 109 6.85 8.20 -7.64
N ILE A 110 6.69 7.51 -6.53
CA ILE A 110 7.56 6.40 -6.15
C ILE A 110 6.93 5.10 -6.65
N ARG A 111 7.61 4.44 -7.57
CA ARG A 111 7.23 3.13 -8.10
C ARG A 111 8.13 2.08 -7.49
N GLY A 112 7.66 1.44 -6.42
CA GLY A 112 8.37 0.38 -5.74
C GLY A 112 8.10 -1.00 -6.36
N HIS A 113 9.11 -1.86 -6.33
CA HIS A 113 8.92 -3.28 -6.59
C HIS A 113 8.24 -3.92 -5.37
N LYS A 114 7.40 -4.95 -5.59
CA LYS A 114 6.69 -5.66 -4.50
C LYS A 114 7.63 -6.22 -3.41
N ASP A 115 8.84 -6.59 -3.78
CA ASP A 115 9.84 -7.16 -2.88
C ASP A 115 10.75 -6.09 -2.23
N CYS A 116 10.47 -4.81 -2.50
CA CYS A 116 11.21 -3.71 -1.88
C CYS A 116 10.87 -3.60 -0.39
N ALA A 117 11.88 -3.43 0.44
CA ALA A 117 11.68 -3.26 1.88
C ALA A 117 11.00 -1.91 2.18
N ALA A 118 10.00 -1.92 3.06
CA ALA A 118 9.30 -0.70 3.48
C ALA A 118 10.24 0.35 4.08
N GLY A 119 11.31 -0.09 4.76
CA GLY A 119 12.33 0.78 5.32
C GLY A 119 13.10 1.58 4.27
N GLU A 120 13.37 1.00 3.11
CA GLU A 120 14.02 1.68 1.99
C GLU A 120 13.13 2.78 1.41
N ILE A 121 11.84 2.50 1.27
CA ILE A 121 10.87 3.50 0.81
C ILE A 121 10.76 4.66 1.81
N GLN A 122 10.78 4.37 3.11
CA GLN A 122 10.76 5.40 4.14
C GLN A 122 11.99 6.30 4.09
N GLU A 123 13.16 5.72 3.85
CA GLU A 123 14.40 6.48 3.70
C GLU A 123 14.36 7.37 2.46
N ILE A 124 13.86 6.86 1.34
CA ILE A 124 13.65 7.63 0.11
C ILE A 124 12.71 8.82 0.36
N VAL A 125 11.59 8.60 1.03
CA VAL A 125 10.64 9.66 1.38
C VAL A 125 11.30 10.71 2.27
N ARG A 126 12.11 10.29 3.24
CA ARG A 126 12.87 11.23 4.10
C ARG A 126 13.82 12.10 3.29
N VAL A 127 14.58 11.53 2.38
CA VAL A 127 15.49 12.28 1.49
C VAL A 127 14.71 13.26 0.62
N CYS A 128 13.55 12.86 0.10
CA CYS A 128 12.68 13.73 -0.68
C CYS A 128 12.13 14.89 0.16
N GLN A 129 11.73 14.63 1.40
CA GLN A 129 11.26 15.67 2.33
C GLN A 129 12.37 16.67 2.68
N ASP A 130 13.60 16.21 2.87
CA ASP A 130 14.77 17.07 3.09
C ASP A 130 15.07 17.97 1.88
N SER A 131 14.65 17.55 0.69
CA SER A 131 14.72 18.33 -0.55
C SER A 131 13.52 19.24 -0.78
N GLN A 132 12.66 19.44 0.22
CA GLN A 132 11.45 20.28 0.19
C GLN A 132 10.34 19.77 -0.73
N LEU A 133 10.36 18.52 -1.08
CA LEU A 133 9.28 17.85 -1.81
C LEU A 133 8.20 17.41 -0.83
N VAL A 134 6.97 17.84 -1.07
CA VAL A 134 5.83 17.60 -0.15
C VAL A 134 4.73 16.72 -0.74
N ASN A 135 4.67 16.61 -2.06
CA ASN A 135 3.65 15.82 -2.75
C ASN A 135 4.21 14.47 -3.20
N PHE A 136 3.68 13.40 -2.62
CA PHE A 136 4.11 12.04 -2.90
C PHE A 136 2.95 11.17 -3.37
N ALA A 137 3.20 10.33 -4.35
CA ALA A 137 2.33 9.24 -4.74
C ALA A 137 3.13 7.94 -4.74
N LEU A 138 2.70 6.96 -3.95
CA LEU A 138 3.31 5.64 -3.92
C LEU A 138 2.52 4.68 -4.81
N ARG A 139 3.21 4.05 -5.74
CA ARG A 139 2.65 2.99 -6.58
C ARG A 139 3.51 1.74 -6.45
N VAL A 140 2.88 0.65 -6.07
CA VAL A 140 3.54 -0.67 -6.06
C VAL A 140 3.28 -1.33 -7.40
N LYS A 141 4.35 -1.75 -8.07
CA LYS A 141 4.24 -2.51 -9.30
C LYS A 141 3.97 -3.97 -8.93
N GLU A 142 2.73 -4.39 -9.05
CA GLU A 142 2.40 -5.81 -9.10
C GLU A 142 2.80 -6.33 -10.49
N ASP A 143 3.72 -7.26 -10.51
CA ASP A 143 4.01 -8.01 -11.71
C ASP A 143 2.84 -8.98 -11.93
N LYS A 144 1.94 -8.62 -12.83
CA LYS A 144 0.94 -9.56 -13.34
C LYS A 144 1.67 -10.55 -14.26
N SER A 145 2.15 -11.59 -13.66
CA SER A 145 2.52 -12.78 -14.42
C SER A 145 1.29 -13.59 -14.82
#